data_4f18bd4df07cb03c9d36d82f18805b60
#
_entry.id   4f18bd4df07cb03c9d36d82f18805b60
#
_cell.length_a   1.000
_cell.length_b   1.000
_cell.length_c   1.000
_cell.angle_alpha   90.00
_cell.angle_beta   90.00
_cell.angle_gamma   90.00
#
_symmetry.space_group_name_H-M   'P 1'
#
loop_
_entity.id
_entity.type
_entity.pdbx_description
1 polymer ?
#
loop_
_entity_poly.entity_id
_entity_poly.type
_entity_poly.pdbx_seq_one_letter_code
_entity_poly.pdbx_strand_id
1 'polypeptide(L)'
;MKFVYIGTYPPRECGIGSFTRDLYYSMAGDSTNNKGFIVSINNLDEEYSYPKEVKLTIQQENRNEYIAAAKHINNSGADVCILQHEFGIFGGQSGIYILSLLHHPKIHLVVTLDTISNAPSNTKKAILKEICKMANMVVVMNLKAIDFLIDIYDVPREKIAFIEHGVPDFHFDQKKVKKECKLEEKKILLTFGFLSRNKGIDVAIKALPKLVKKHPNIIYLVLGKIHPSVMRSSGNEYLVYLRQLIKDLTLEDHV
;
A
#
# COMPACT_ATOMS: atom_id res chain seq x y z
N MET A 1 -5.30 0.71 25.77
CA MET A 1 -5.92 -0.19 24.78
C MET A 1 -4.88 -1.12 24.17
N LYS A 2 -5.29 -2.31 23.75
CA LYS A 2 -4.44 -3.25 23.05
C LYS A 2 -4.94 -3.41 21.62
N PHE A 3 -4.07 -3.17 20.63
CA PHE A 3 -4.41 -3.20 19.22
C PHE A 3 -3.83 -4.41 18.51
N VAL A 4 -4.55 -4.93 17.53
CA VAL A 4 -4.02 -5.89 16.54
C VAL A 4 -4.05 -5.22 15.18
N TYR A 5 -2.92 -5.19 14.50
CA TYR A 5 -2.81 -4.67 13.15
C TYR A 5 -2.70 -5.85 12.17
N ILE A 6 -3.56 -5.88 11.17
CA ILE A 6 -3.58 -6.92 10.14
C ILE A 6 -3.28 -6.29 8.78
N GLY A 7 -2.28 -6.80 8.11
CA GLY A 7 -1.87 -6.35 6.79
C GLY A 7 -0.55 -6.99 6.40
N THR A 8 0.12 -6.45 5.39
CA THR A 8 1.52 -6.80 5.12
C THR A 8 2.43 -5.99 6.04
N TYR A 9 3.69 -6.43 6.21
CA TYR A 9 4.68 -5.75 7.05
C TYR A 9 6.09 -5.92 6.48
N PRO A 10 7.02 -4.93 6.64
CA PRO A 10 8.40 -5.11 6.23
C PRO A 10 9.07 -6.30 6.96
N PRO A 11 9.91 -7.10 6.26
CA PRO A 11 10.59 -6.77 5.01
C PRO A 11 9.81 -7.12 3.72
N ARG A 12 8.55 -7.59 3.79
CA ARG A 12 7.75 -7.74 2.57
C ARG A 12 7.65 -6.37 1.88
N GLU A 13 8.11 -6.30 0.61
CA GLU A 13 8.09 -5.08 -0.18
C GLU A 13 6.69 -4.74 -0.69
N CYS A 14 6.00 -3.90 0.05
CA CYS A 14 4.62 -3.51 -0.24
C CYS A 14 4.32 -2.14 0.41
N GLY A 15 3.60 -1.27 -0.29
CA GLY A 15 3.17 0.02 0.26
C GLY A 15 2.33 -0.13 1.52
N ILE A 16 1.41 -1.10 1.53
CA ILE A 16 0.60 -1.44 2.72
C ILE A 16 1.49 -1.83 3.90
N GLY A 17 2.60 -2.56 3.65
CA GLY A 17 3.53 -2.94 4.71
C GLY A 17 4.19 -1.74 5.38
N SER A 18 4.66 -0.78 4.60
CA SER A 18 5.22 0.47 5.12
C SER A 18 4.16 1.25 5.90
N PHE A 19 2.96 1.39 5.36
CA PHE A 19 1.86 2.08 6.03
C PHE A 19 1.46 1.40 7.36
N THR A 20 1.37 0.07 7.38
CA THR A 20 1.07 -0.69 8.61
C THR A 20 2.13 -0.44 9.68
N ARG A 21 3.42 -0.45 9.31
CA ARG A 21 4.53 -0.16 10.21
C ARG A 21 4.44 1.26 10.76
N ASP A 22 4.26 2.24 9.89
CA ASP A 22 4.25 3.65 10.28
C ASP A 22 3.05 3.96 11.18
N LEU A 23 1.88 3.38 10.89
CA LEU A 23 0.71 3.47 11.75
C LEU A 23 0.95 2.82 13.12
N TYR A 24 1.55 1.62 13.15
CA TYR A 24 1.88 0.93 14.40
C TYR A 24 2.77 1.79 15.30
N TYR A 25 3.85 2.35 14.75
CA TYR A 25 4.78 3.18 15.54
C TYR A 25 4.18 4.52 15.94
N SER A 26 3.40 5.17 15.07
CA SER A 26 2.73 6.42 15.39
C SER A 26 1.73 6.26 16.54
N MET A 27 0.93 5.20 16.53
CA MET A 27 -0.01 4.92 17.61
C MET A 27 0.68 4.43 18.90
N ALA A 28 1.83 3.77 18.81
CA ALA A 28 2.60 3.34 19.99
C ALA A 28 3.38 4.51 20.63
N GLY A 29 3.85 5.48 19.83
CA GLY A 29 4.69 6.59 20.28
C GLY A 29 3.99 7.61 21.17
N ASP A 30 2.70 7.88 20.96
CA ASP A 30 1.94 8.92 21.67
C ASP A 30 1.43 8.49 23.06
N SER A 31 1.55 7.22 23.43
CA SER A 31 1.01 6.74 24.70
C SER A 31 1.74 5.45 25.15
N THR A 32 2.33 5.52 26.32
CA THR A 32 2.92 4.37 27.03
C THR A 32 1.90 3.24 27.32
N ASN A 33 0.61 3.53 27.17
CA ASN A 33 -0.50 2.61 27.41
C ASN A 33 -1.01 1.90 26.15
N ASN A 34 -0.59 2.29 24.96
CA ASN A 34 -0.99 1.62 23.71
C ASN A 34 -0.06 0.45 23.43
N LYS A 35 -0.54 -0.74 23.73
CA LYS A 35 0.16 -2.00 23.40
C LYS A 35 -0.47 -2.58 22.15
N GLY A 36 0.33 -3.17 21.30
CA GLY A 36 -0.19 -3.80 20.09
C GLY A 36 0.76 -4.86 19.54
N PHE A 37 0.24 -5.61 18.58
CA PHE A 37 1.04 -6.54 17.80
C PHE A 37 0.50 -6.63 16.36
N ILE A 38 1.31 -7.17 15.49
CA ILE A 38 1.05 -7.27 14.07
C ILE A 38 0.81 -8.72 13.69
N VAL A 39 -0.20 -8.93 12.86
CA VAL A 39 -0.46 -10.15 12.10
C VAL A 39 -0.10 -9.85 10.64
N SER A 40 1.01 -10.39 10.17
CA SER A 40 1.52 -10.11 8.84
C SER A 40 1.09 -11.15 7.83
N ILE A 41 0.66 -10.68 6.65
CA ILE A 41 0.34 -11.55 5.51
C ILE A 41 1.61 -11.72 4.67
N ASN A 42 2.07 -12.96 4.48
CA ASN A 42 3.25 -13.31 3.70
C ASN A 42 2.89 -13.64 2.25
N ASN A 43 3.82 -13.37 1.32
CA ASN A 43 3.73 -13.95 -0.02
C ASN A 43 3.89 -15.46 0.04
N LEU A 44 3.44 -16.14 -1.03
CA LEU A 44 3.78 -17.54 -1.28
C LEU A 44 5.31 -17.68 -1.34
N ASP A 45 5.80 -18.74 -0.69
CA ASP A 45 7.19 -19.22 -0.77
C ASP A 45 8.28 -18.26 -0.26
N GLU A 46 7.90 -17.18 0.45
CA GLU A 46 8.86 -16.27 1.08
C GLU A 46 8.83 -16.39 2.60
N GLU A 47 9.98 -16.75 3.19
CA GLU A 47 10.20 -16.64 4.63
C GLU A 47 10.81 -15.28 4.96
N TYR A 48 10.17 -14.55 5.87
CA TYR A 48 10.63 -13.26 6.31
C TYR A 48 11.11 -13.31 7.77
N SER A 49 12.25 -12.69 8.02
CA SER A 49 12.70 -12.43 9.38
C SER A 49 12.03 -11.16 9.91
N TYR A 50 10.98 -11.32 10.69
CA TYR A 50 10.21 -10.21 11.23
C TYR A 50 10.74 -9.69 12.56
N PRO A 51 10.58 -8.39 12.86
CA PRO A 51 10.86 -7.85 14.18
C PRO A 51 9.81 -8.32 15.20
N LYS A 52 10.12 -8.07 16.48
CA LYS A 52 9.38 -8.63 17.65
C LYS A 52 7.90 -8.25 17.73
N GLU A 53 7.50 -7.16 17.13
CA GLU A 53 6.10 -6.70 17.09
C GLU A 53 5.21 -7.56 16.20
N VAL A 54 5.76 -8.28 15.22
CA VAL A 54 5.02 -9.28 14.46
C VAL A 54 4.94 -10.55 15.29
N LYS A 55 3.72 -10.89 15.72
CA LYS A 55 3.47 -12.06 16.58
C LYS A 55 2.92 -13.24 15.84
N LEU A 56 2.32 -13.01 14.67
CA LEU A 56 1.71 -14.04 13.86
C LEU A 56 1.92 -13.69 12.39
N THR A 57 2.14 -14.72 11.60
CA THR A 57 2.20 -14.65 10.14
C THR A 57 1.11 -15.53 9.54
N ILE A 58 0.60 -15.13 8.38
CA ILE A 58 -0.38 -15.86 7.59
C ILE A 58 0.17 -15.98 6.18
N GLN A 59 0.31 -17.20 5.70
CA GLN A 59 0.61 -17.43 4.28
C GLN A 59 -0.59 -17.06 3.43
N GLN A 60 -0.41 -16.16 2.49
CA GLN A 60 -1.47 -15.52 1.72
C GLN A 60 -2.49 -16.51 1.16
N GLU A 61 -2.04 -17.63 0.60
CA GLU A 61 -2.94 -18.61 -0.02
C GLU A 61 -3.35 -19.77 0.90
N ASN A 62 -3.01 -19.71 2.20
CA ASN A 62 -3.40 -20.73 3.17
C ASN A 62 -4.61 -20.29 4.00
N ARG A 63 -5.82 -20.59 3.54
CA ARG A 63 -7.07 -20.22 4.20
C ARG A 63 -7.16 -20.68 5.67
N ASN A 64 -6.58 -21.82 6.01
CA ASN A 64 -6.64 -22.35 7.38
C ASN A 64 -5.86 -21.47 8.37
N GLU A 65 -4.80 -20.80 7.91
CA GLU A 65 -4.06 -19.87 8.76
C GLU A 65 -4.86 -18.61 9.09
N TYR A 66 -5.75 -18.14 8.20
CA TYR A 66 -6.68 -17.05 8.53
C TYR A 66 -7.64 -17.44 9.66
N ILE A 67 -8.14 -18.67 9.64
CA ILE A 67 -9.02 -19.20 10.71
C ILE A 67 -8.24 -19.35 12.04
N ALA A 68 -7.00 -19.85 11.97
CA ALA A 68 -6.14 -19.98 13.14
C ALA A 68 -5.78 -18.61 13.74
N ALA A 69 -5.50 -17.63 12.88
CA ALA A 69 -5.22 -16.25 13.28
C ALA A 69 -6.43 -15.61 13.99
N ALA A 70 -7.65 -15.84 13.51
CA ALA A 70 -8.86 -15.36 14.18
C ALA A 70 -8.99 -15.89 15.62
N LYS A 71 -8.71 -17.17 15.82
CA LYS A 71 -8.69 -17.78 17.18
C LYS A 71 -7.62 -17.15 18.06
N HIS A 72 -6.41 -16.94 17.52
CA HIS A 72 -5.33 -16.29 18.25
C HIS A 72 -5.69 -14.86 18.66
N ILE A 73 -6.26 -14.08 17.75
CA ILE A 73 -6.70 -12.70 18.00
C ILE A 73 -7.75 -12.67 19.12
N ASN A 74 -8.76 -13.54 19.08
CA ASN A 74 -9.79 -13.62 20.12
C ASN A 74 -9.23 -13.91 21.51
N ASN A 75 -8.16 -14.72 21.59
CA ASN A 75 -7.52 -15.09 22.85
C ASN A 75 -6.42 -14.09 23.27
N SER A 76 -6.12 -13.11 22.46
CA SER A 76 -5.02 -12.18 22.71
C SER A 76 -5.31 -11.11 23.75
N GLY A 77 -6.59 -10.90 24.11
CA GLY A 77 -7.03 -9.78 24.94
C GLY A 77 -6.89 -8.42 24.23
N ALA A 78 -6.97 -8.41 22.91
CA ALA A 78 -6.99 -7.17 22.14
C ALA A 78 -8.36 -6.50 22.20
N ASP A 79 -8.38 -5.17 22.26
CA ASP A 79 -9.61 -4.36 22.30
C ASP A 79 -10.07 -3.99 20.89
N VAL A 80 -9.12 -3.72 19.98
CA VAL A 80 -9.38 -3.24 18.62
C VAL A 80 -8.51 -3.98 17.61
N CYS A 81 -9.13 -4.38 16.51
CA CYS A 81 -8.49 -4.91 15.31
C CYS A 81 -8.47 -3.82 14.22
N ILE A 82 -7.30 -3.50 13.71
CA ILE A 82 -7.10 -2.55 12.61
C ILE A 82 -6.66 -3.34 11.38
N LEU A 83 -7.54 -3.41 10.39
CA LEU A 83 -7.28 -4.08 9.12
C LEU A 83 -6.84 -3.06 8.07
N GLN A 84 -5.67 -3.26 7.46
CA GLN A 84 -5.25 -2.56 6.26
C GLN A 84 -5.68 -3.38 5.05
N HIS A 85 -6.68 -2.90 4.32
CA HIS A 85 -7.29 -3.68 3.25
C HIS A 85 -6.85 -3.21 1.86
N GLU A 86 -6.23 -4.15 1.14
CA GLU A 86 -6.02 -4.13 -0.31
C GLU A 86 -6.28 -5.55 -0.85
N PHE A 87 -7.06 -5.67 -1.92
CA PHE A 87 -7.48 -6.98 -2.46
C PHE A 87 -6.30 -7.91 -2.77
N GLY A 88 -5.19 -7.35 -3.27
CA GLY A 88 -4.04 -8.12 -3.75
C GLY A 88 -3.15 -8.71 -2.65
N ILE A 89 -3.34 -8.35 -1.39
CA ILE A 89 -2.52 -8.89 -0.29
C ILE A 89 -3.12 -10.11 0.40
N PHE A 90 -4.39 -10.42 0.12
CA PHE A 90 -5.10 -11.57 0.70
C PHE A 90 -5.29 -12.67 -0.33
N GLY A 91 -5.34 -13.91 0.13
CA GLY A 91 -5.46 -15.09 -0.72
C GLY A 91 -6.88 -15.37 -1.22
N GLY A 92 -6.95 -16.30 -2.16
CA GLY A 92 -8.15 -16.69 -2.86
C GLY A 92 -8.61 -15.65 -3.88
N GLN A 93 -9.68 -15.95 -4.59
CA GLN A 93 -10.19 -15.05 -5.62
C GLN A 93 -10.56 -13.68 -5.03
N SER A 94 -9.89 -12.63 -5.49
CA SER A 94 -10.08 -11.25 -5.04
C SER A 94 -9.88 -11.06 -3.53
N GLY A 95 -9.00 -11.85 -2.90
CA GLY A 95 -8.66 -11.69 -1.49
C GLY A 95 -9.71 -12.23 -0.51
N ILE A 96 -10.61 -13.11 -0.95
CA ILE A 96 -11.76 -13.60 -0.16
C ILE A 96 -11.36 -14.28 1.16
N TYR A 97 -10.14 -14.80 1.30
CA TYR A 97 -9.72 -15.52 2.51
C TYR A 97 -9.71 -14.63 3.75
N ILE A 98 -9.62 -13.30 3.59
CA ILE A 98 -9.72 -12.37 4.72
C ILE A 98 -11.06 -12.51 5.47
N LEU A 99 -12.15 -12.83 4.79
CA LEU A 99 -13.44 -13.06 5.43
C LEU A 99 -13.38 -14.21 6.44
N SER A 100 -12.58 -15.25 6.18
CA SER A 100 -12.38 -16.37 7.13
C SER A 100 -11.71 -15.93 8.43
N LEU A 101 -10.97 -14.83 8.43
CA LEU A 101 -10.44 -14.21 9.63
C LEU A 101 -11.49 -13.33 10.29
N LEU A 102 -12.19 -12.49 9.53
CA LEU A 102 -13.07 -11.43 10.05
C LEU A 102 -14.40 -11.95 10.63
N HIS A 103 -14.88 -13.11 10.21
CA HIS A 103 -16.12 -13.69 10.77
C HIS A 103 -16.01 -14.14 12.24
N HIS A 104 -14.80 -14.25 12.78
CA HIS A 104 -14.59 -14.82 14.11
C HIS A 104 -14.22 -13.83 15.23
N PRO A 105 -13.65 -12.63 14.95
CA PRO A 105 -13.26 -11.71 16.01
C PRO A 105 -14.46 -11.16 16.79
N LYS A 106 -14.34 -11.19 18.12
CA LYS A 106 -15.31 -10.56 19.04
C LYS A 106 -14.83 -9.17 19.52
N ILE A 107 -13.96 -8.54 18.75
CA ILE A 107 -13.33 -7.26 19.07
C ILE A 107 -13.74 -6.20 18.05
N HIS A 108 -13.63 -4.92 18.42
CA HIS A 108 -13.95 -3.83 17.50
C HIS A 108 -13.07 -3.88 16.27
N LEU A 109 -13.68 -3.84 15.08
CA LEU A 109 -12.98 -3.86 13.80
C LEU A 109 -12.99 -2.47 13.16
N VAL A 110 -11.81 -1.93 12.92
CA VAL A 110 -11.57 -0.73 12.11
C VAL A 110 -10.89 -1.17 10.82
N VAL A 111 -11.43 -0.76 9.68
CA VAL A 111 -10.87 -1.14 8.37
C VAL A 111 -10.42 0.10 7.63
N THR A 112 -9.14 0.17 7.27
CA THR A 112 -8.63 1.18 6.33
C THR A 112 -8.68 0.60 4.93
N LEU A 113 -9.34 1.27 4.00
CA LEU A 113 -9.47 0.85 2.61
C LEU A 113 -8.48 1.62 1.72
N ASP A 114 -7.51 0.90 1.16
CA ASP A 114 -6.53 1.49 0.24
C ASP A 114 -7.10 1.68 -1.17
N THR A 115 -7.82 0.67 -1.67
CA THR A 115 -8.44 0.72 -2.99
C THR A 115 -9.95 0.55 -2.93
N ILE A 116 -10.68 1.54 -3.47
CA ILE A 116 -12.14 1.52 -3.63
C ILE A 116 -12.46 1.83 -5.09
N SER A 117 -13.03 0.86 -5.80
CA SER A 117 -13.36 1.01 -7.22
C SER A 117 -14.75 1.60 -7.42
N ASN A 118 -14.89 2.51 -8.39
CA ASN A 118 -16.19 2.99 -8.86
C ASN A 118 -16.89 2.01 -9.83
N ALA A 119 -16.16 1.01 -10.34
CA ALA A 119 -16.68 -0.05 -11.20
C ALA A 119 -16.11 -1.41 -10.79
N PRO A 120 -16.46 -1.92 -9.59
CA PRO A 120 -15.94 -3.19 -9.10
C PRO A 120 -16.55 -4.38 -9.84
N SER A 121 -15.80 -5.49 -9.94
CA SER A 121 -16.42 -6.77 -10.29
C SER A 121 -17.40 -7.20 -9.19
N ASN A 122 -18.40 -8.04 -9.55
CA ASN A 122 -19.38 -8.54 -8.58
C ASN A 122 -18.72 -9.18 -7.35
N THR A 123 -17.65 -9.96 -7.57
CA THR A 123 -16.90 -10.61 -6.49
C THR A 123 -16.25 -9.58 -5.55
N LYS A 124 -15.53 -8.60 -6.08
CA LYS A 124 -14.91 -7.54 -5.28
C LYS A 124 -15.94 -6.72 -4.53
N LYS A 125 -17.07 -6.38 -5.20
CA LYS A 125 -18.17 -5.67 -4.56
C LYS A 125 -18.74 -6.45 -3.38
N ALA A 126 -19.03 -7.73 -3.55
CA ALA A 126 -19.58 -8.58 -2.48
C ALA A 126 -18.62 -8.71 -1.28
N ILE A 127 -17.33 -8.94 -1.55
CA ILE A 127 -16.30 -9.04 -0.49
C ILE A 127 -16.21 -7.73 0.30
N LEU A 128 -16.09 -6.59 -0.40
CA LEU A 128 -15.94 -5.30 0.28
C LEU A 128 -17.20 -4.91 1.08
N LYS A 129 -18.39 -5.19 0.55
CA LYS A 129 -19.65 -5.01 1.31
C LYS A 129 -19.67 -5.83 2.59
N GLU A 130 -19.24 -7.08 2.54
CA GLU A 130 -19.21 -7.95 3.73
C GLU A 130 -18.18 -7.45 4.75
N ILE A 131 -16.98 -7.03 4.31
CA ILE A 131 -15.98 -6.41 5.17
C ILE A 131 -16.54 -5.15 5.85
N CYS A 132 -17.15 -4.24 5.10
CA CYS A 132 -17.73 -3.01 5.64
C CYS A 132 -18.91 -3.26 6.58
N LYS A 133 -19.70 -4.32 6.34
CA LYS A 133 -20.77 -4.74 7.23
C LYS A 133 -20.25 -5.19 8.59
N MET A 134 -19.17 -5.96 8.61
CA MET A 134 -18.52 -6.43 9.85
C MET A 134 -17.76 -5.31 10.57
N ALA A 135 -17.27 -4.31 9.87
CA ALA A 135 -16.52 -3.21 10.44
C ALA A 135 -17.41 -2.33 11.37
N ASN A 136 -16.85 -1.92 12.50
CA ASN A 136 -17.42 -0.86 13.34
C ASN A 136 -17.14 0.52 12.72
N MET A 137 -15.97 0.69 12.08
CA MET A 137 -15.57 1.92 11.39
C MET A 137 -14.80 1.58 10.12
N VAL A 138 -15.06 2.32 9.06
CA VAL A 138 -14.35 2.24 7.76
C VAL A 138 -13.60 3.54 7.55
N VAL A 139 -12.28 3.48 7.45
CA VAL A 139 -11.41 4.62 7.20
C VAL A 139 -11.09 4.69 5.70
N VAL A 140 -11.24 5.88 5.14
CA VAL A 140 -10.87 6.20 3.76
C VAL A 140 -9.93 7.40 3.71
N MET A 141 -9.01 7.39 2.77
CA MET A 141 -7.98 8.43 2.60
C MET A 141 -8.27 9.37 1.41
N ASN A 142 -9.44 9.22 0.78
CA ASN A 142 -9.88 10.04 -0.34
C ASN A 142 -11.36 10.39 -0.18
N LEU A 143 -11.73 11.66 -0.36
CA LEU A 143 -13.10 12.13 -0.20
C LEU A 143 -14.07 11.47 -1.17
N LYS A 144 -13.67 11.24 -2.44
CA LYS A 144 -14.50 10.52 -3.41
C LYS A 144 -14.83 9.09 -3.01
N ALA A 145 -14.00 8.48 -2.18
CA ALA A 145 -14.26 7.13 -1.68
C ALA A 145 -15.51 7.06 -0.81
N ILE A 146 -15.87 8.17 -0.15
CA ILE A 146 -17.10 8.27 0.67
C ILE A 146 -18.33 8.03 -0.22
N ASP A 147 -18.40 8.76 -1.34
CA ASP A 147 -19.54 8.64 -2.27
C ASP A 147 -19.61 7.21 -2.84
N PHE A 148 -18.47 6.65 -3.24
CA PHE A 148 -18.44 5.26 -3.74
C PHE A 148 -18.91 4.26 -2.70
N LEU A 149 -18.50 4.40 -1.43
CA LEU A 149 -18.93 3.51 -0.37
C LEU A 149 -20.43 3.58 -0.11
N ILE A 150 -21.00 4.76 -0.16
CA ILE A 150 -22.44 4.97 0.03
C ILE A 150 -23.22 4.43 -1.18
N ASP A 151 -22.89 4.90 -2.39
CA ASP A 151 -23.71 4.69 -3.59
C ASP A 151 -23.55 3.28 -4.18
N ILE A 152 -22.35 2.69 -4.06
CA ILE A 152 -22.04 1.42 -4.72
C ILE A 152 -22.02 0.26 -3.72
N TYR A 153 -21.49 0.51 -2.52
CA TYR A 153 -21.27 -0.55 -1.54
C TYR A 153 -22.29 -0.54 -0.38
N ASP A 154 -23.25 0.40 -0.39
CA ASP A 154 -24.32 0.55 0.60
C ASP A 154 -23.80 0.69 2.05
N VAL A 155 -22.66 1.37 2.24
CA VAL A 155 -22.08 1.59 3.55
C VAL A 155 -22.72 2.83 4.20
N PRO A 156 -23.29 2.73 5.42
CA PRO A 156 -23.87 3.87 6.10
C PRO A 156 -22.84 4.99 6.35
N ARG A 157 -23.22 6.24 6.12
CA ARG A 157 -22.30 7.41 6.23
C ARG A 157 -21.63 7.53 7.59
N GLU A 158 -22.35 7.19 8.64
CA GLU A 158 -21.88 7.23 10.03
C GLU A 158 -20.78 6.22 10.35
N LYS A 159 -20.62 5.18 9.53
CA LYS A 159 -19.51 4.22 9.62
C LYS A 159 -18.24 4.67 8.91
N ILE A 160 -18.29 5.76 8.13
CA ILE A 160 -17.18 6.17 7.27
C ILE A 160 -16.47 7.35 7.91
N ALA A 161 -15.18 7.18 8.21
CA ALA A 161 -14.27 8.22 8.63
C ALA A 161 -13.30 8.59 7.51
N PHE A 162 -13.17 9.88 7.21
CA PHE A 162 -12.12 10.39 6.34
C PHE A 162 -10.90 10.74 7.19
N ILE A 163 -9.76 10.11 6.90
CA ILE A 163 -8.47 10.42 7.52
C ILE A 163 -7.47 10.50 6.38
N GLU A 164 -6.84 11.64 6.20
CA GLU A 164 -5.82 11.83 5.16
C GLU A 164 -4.65 10.86 5.32
N HIS A 165 -4.06 10.49 4.19
CA HIS A 165 -2.89 9.62 4.21
C HIS A 165 -1.73 10.30 4.93
N GLY A 166 -1.23 9.70 6.00
CA GLY A 166 -0.06 10.18 6.71
C GLY A 166 1.19 10.16 5.83
N VAL A 167 2.05 11.15 6.02
CA VAL A 167 3.36 11.22 5.36
C VAL A 167 4.44 11.37 6.43
N PRO A 168 5.64 10.80 6.22
CA PRO A 168 6.76 11.03 7.12
C PRO A 168 7.16 12.50 7.14
N ASP A 169 7.43 13.03 8.33
CA ASP A 169 7.95 14.39 8.49
C ASP A 169 9.48 14.36 8.40
N PHE A 170 10.00 14.69 7.22
CA PHE A 170 11.43 14.74 6.98
C PHE A 170 11.92 16.18 6.92
N HIS A 171 12.86 16.51 7.79
CA HIS A 171 13.60 17.76 7.70
C HIS A 171 14.91 17.54 6.90
N PHE A 172 15.00 18.13 5.72
CA PHE A 172 16.22 18.07 4.90
C PHE A 172 16.48 19.38 4.19
N ASP A 173 17.77 19.69 3.99
CA ASP A 173 18.20 20.80 3.19
C ASP A 173 18.29 20.39 1.71
N GLN A 174 17.32 20.86 0.91
CA GLN A 174 17.24 20.56 -0.51
C GLN A 174 18.50 20.96 -1.27
N LYS A 175 19.14 22.11 -0.92
CA LYS A 175 20.36 22.59 -1.59
C LYS A 175 21.53 21.63 -1.32
N LYS A 176 21.68 21.20 -0.06
CA LYS A 176 22.70 20.23 0.34
C LYS A 176 22.52 18.90 -0.39
N VAL A 177 21.31 18.35 -0.42
CA VAL A 177 21.02 17.09 -1.11
C VAL A 177 21.28 17.21 -2.62
N LYS A 178 20.85 18.29 -3.27
CA LYS A 178 21.15 18.52 -4.70
C LYS A 178 22.64 18.55 -4.96
N LYS A 179 23.42 19.19 -4.08
CA LYS A 179 24.88 19.24 -4.18
C LYS A 179 25.52 17.86 -4.05
N GLU A 180 25.10 17.10 -3.07
CA GLU A 180 25.57 15.71 -2.87
C GLU A 180 25.27 14.81 -4.08
N CYS A 181 24.12 15.04 -4.74
CA CYS A 181 23.72 14.33 -5.94
C CYS A 181 24.29 14.93 -7.26
N LYS A 182 25.05 16.04 -7.21
CA LYS A 182 25.53 16.78 -8.38
C LYS A 182 24.44 17.28 -9.32
N LEU A 183 23.33 17.74 -8.72
CA LEU A 183 22.10 18.17 -9.42
C LEU A 183 21.73 19.64 -9.11
N GLU A 184 22.70 20.46 -8.65
CA GLU A 184 22.47 21.84 -8.18
C GLU A 184 21.73 22.69 -9.23
N GLU A 185 22.19 22.64 -10.47
CA GLU A 185 21.67 23.44 -11.58
C GLU A 185 20.48 22.75 -12.30
N LYS A 186 20.12 21.54 -11.90
CA LYS A 186 19.07 20.80 -12.57
C LYS A 186 17.68 21.12 -12.00
N LYS A 187 16.72 21.27 -12.91
CA LYS A 187 15.29 21.21 -12.59
C LYS A 187 14.85 19.76 -12.64
N ILE A 188 14.42 19.24 -11.51
CA ILE A 188 14.12 17.81 -11.36
C ILE A 188 12.62 17.57 -11.52
N LEU A 189 12.27 16.69 -12.46
CA LEU A 189 11.00 15.97 -12.46
C LEU A 189 11.24 14.62 -11.80
N LEU A 190 10.33 14.17 -10.94
CA LEU A 190 10.52 12.93 -10.19
C LEU A 190 9.30 12.03 -10.33
N THR A 191 9.52 10.76 -10.69
CA THR A 191 8.59 9.66 -10.42
C THR A 191 9.23 8.74 -9.40
N PHE A 192 8.52 8.47 -8.33
CA PHE A 192 8.96 7.60 -7.23
C PHE A 192 8.02 6.42 -7.05
N GLY A 193 8.57 5.21 -6.86
CA GLY A 193 7.80 4.00 -6.55
C GLY A 193 8.07 2.84 -7.51
N PHE A 194 7.25 1.79 -7.42
CA PHE A 194 7.40 0.61 -8.28
C PHE A 194 7.11 0.92 -9.74
N LEU A 195 7.99 0.45 -10.62
CA LEU A 195 7.85 0.61 -12.06
C LEU A 195 6.80 -0.36 -12.61
N SER A 196 5.81 0.20 -13.28
CA SER A 196 4.77 -0.56 -13.98
C SER A 196 4.09 0.32 -15.04
N ARG A 197 3.46 -0.28 -16.05
CA ARG A 197 2.84 0.44 -17.18
C ARG A 197 1.77 1.43 -16.72
N ASN A 198 1.02 1.12 -15.68
CA ASN A 198 -0.03 1.98 -15.13
C ASN A 198 0.48 3.25 -14.44
N LYS A 199 1.79 3.40 -14.25
CA LYS A 199 2.41 4.63 -13.70
C LYS A 199 2.66 5.71 -14.76
N GLY A 200 2.48 5.39 -16.05
CA GLY A 200 2.59 6.36 -17.13
C GLY A 200 4.00 6.95 -17.33
N ILE A 201 5.06 6.24 -16.93
CA ILE A 201 6.45 6.70 -17.03
C ILE A 201 6.81 6.98 -18.50
N ASP A 202 6.39 6.11 -19.41
CA ASP A 202 6.58 6.28 -20.85
C ASP A 202 5.86 7.51 -21.41
N VAL A 203 4.72 7.89 -20.85
CA VAL A 203 3.99 9.12 -21.23
C VAL A 203 4.82 10.34 -20.83
N ALA A 204 5.39 10.35 -19.63
CA ALA A 204 6.28 11.41 -19.18
C ALA A 204 7.54 11.52 -20.07
N ILE A 205 8.19 10.39 -20.38
CA ILE A 205 9.37 10.36 -21.27
C ILE A 205 9.02 10.91 -22.66
N LYS A 206 7.90 10.52 -23.25
CA LYS A 206 7.43 11.04 -24.56
C LYS A 206 7.16 12.54 -24.57
N ALA A 207 6.83 13.13 -23.42
CA ALA A 207 6.60 14.57 -23.30
C ALA A 207 7.90 15.39 -23.14
N LEU A 208 9.01 14.77 -22.71
CA LEU A 208 10.27 15.44 -22.39
C LEU A 208 10.92 16.18 -23.57
N PRO A 209 10.94 15.71 -24.83
CA PRO A 209 11.65 16.41 -25.93
C PRO A 209 11.24 17.87 -26.07
N LYS A 210 9.94 18.17 -25.92
CA LYS A 210 9.43 19.55 -25.98
C LYS A 210 9.86 20.39 -24.79
N LEU A 211 10.00 19.76 -23.60
CA LEU A 211 10.41 20.44 -22.38
C LEU A 211 11.91 20.69 -22.37
N VAL A 212 12.73 19.72 -22.77
CA VAL A 212 14.19 19.82 -22.84
C VAL A 212 14.60 20.93 -23.82
N LYS A 213 13.91 21.04 -24.96
CA LYS A 213 14.15 22.13 -25.93
C LYS A 213 13.97 23.52 -25.31
N LYS A 214 13.02 23.69 -24.39
CA LYS A 214 12.76 24.96 -23.70
C LYS A 214 13.59 25.13 -22.42
N HIS A 215 13.94 24.06 -21.79
CA HIS A 215 14.61 24.01 -20.49
C HIS A 215 15.71 22.93 -20.49
N PRO A 216 16.87 23.19 -21.07
CA PRO A 216 17.96 22.20 -21.21
C PRO A 216 18.49 21.65 -19.87
N ASN A 217 18.21 22.32 -18.76
CA ASN A 217 18.60 21.89 -17.42
C ASN A 217 17.60 20.97 -16.74
N ILE A 218 16.54 20.52 -17.45
CA ILE A 218 15.62 19.53 -16.89
C ILE A 218 16.25 18.14 -16.87
N ILE A 219 16.04 17.42 -15.77
CA ILE A 219 16.27 15.99 -15.63
C ILE A 219 15.02 15.30 -15.09
N TYR A 220 14.66 14.16 -15.64
CA TYR A 220 13.59 13.32 -15.15
C TYR A 220 14.16 12.12 -14.39
N LEU A 221 14.04 12.11 -13.09
CA LEU A 221 14.48 11.01 -12.23
C LEU A 221 13.36 10.00 -12.03
N VAL A 222 13.63 8.75 -12.35
CA VAL A 222 12.72 7.64 -12.12
C VAL A 222 13.32 6.76 -11.03
N LEU A 223 12.88 6.96 -9.80
CA LEU A 223 13.40 6.25 -8.62
C LEU A 223 12.49 5.08 -8.24
N GLY A 224 12.99 3.89 -8.44
CA GLY A 224 12.24 2.69 -8.08
C GLY A 224 12.77 1.44 -8.76
N LYS A 225 12.11 0.34 -8.45
CA LYS A 225 12.36 -0.95 -9.08
C LYS A 225 11.08 -1.52 -9.68
N ILE A 226 11.19 -2.54 -10.50
CA ILE A 226 10.03 -3.21 -11.08
C ILE A 226 9.17 -3.78 -9.95
N HIS A 227 7.86 -3.60 -10.05
CA HIS A 227 6.92 -4.17 -9.08
C HIS A 227 7.12 -5.70 -8.99
N PRO A 228 7.21 -6.30 -7.78
CA PRO A 228 7.47 -7.74 -7.64
C PRO A 228 6.51 -8.64 -8.42
N SER A 229 5.20 -8.30 -8.48
CA SER A 229 4.24 -9.06 -9.28
C SER A 229 4.48 -8.94 -10.78
N VAL A 230 4.91 -7.75 -11.26
CA VAL A 230 5.27 -7.51 -12.67
C VAL A 230 6.53 -8.28 -13.02
N MET A 231 7.53 -8.29 -12.12
CA MET A 231 8.75 -9.07 -12.31
C MET A 231 8.44 -10.55 -12.47
N ARG A 232 7.51 -11.12 -11.67
CA ARG A 232 7.10 -12.53 -11.80
C ARG A 232 6.33 -12.85 -13.09
N SER A 233 5.49 -11.91 -13.56
CA SER A 233 4.63 -12.15 -14.74
C SER A 233 5.27 -11.79 -16.07
N SER A 234 6.08 -10.74 -16.13
CA SER A 234 6.59 -10.14 -17.36
C SER A 234 8.08 -9.79 -17.30
N GLY A 235 8.76 -10.13 -16.20
CA GLY A 235 10.18 -9.84 -16.02
C GLY A 235 10.49 -8.35 -16.09
N ASN A 236 11.55 -8.00 -16.81
CA ASN A 236 12.04 -6.63 -16.97
C ASN A 236 11.59 -5.96 -18.30
N GLU A 237 10.64 -6.55 -19.02
CA GLU A 237 10.18 -6.06 -20.33
C GLU A 237 9.89 -4.56 -20.37
N TYR A 238 9.17 -4.06 -19.36
CA TYR A 238 8.82 -2.64 -19.30
C TYR A 238 10.04 -1.74 -19.09
N LEU A 239 11.02 -2.16 -18.30
CA LEU A 239 12.28 -1.42 -18.11
C LEU A 239 13.09 -1.38 -19.40
N VAL A 240 13.18 -2.49 -20.12
CA VAL A 240 13.84 -2.56 -21.43
C VAL A 240 13.17 -1.61 -22.42
N TYR A 241 11.83 -1.64 -22.47
CA TYR A 241 11.06 -0.71 -23.29
C TYR A 241 11.33 0.76 -22.96
N LEU A 242 11.35 1.14 -21.67
CA LEU A 242 11.66 2.51 -21.26
C LEU A 242 13.07 2.94 -21.67
N ARG A 243 14.06 2.08 -21.49
CA ARG A 243 15.45 2.36 -21.91
C ARG A 243 15.58 2.54 -23.42
N GLN A 244 14.86 1.73 -24.21
CA GLN A 244 14.84 1.90 -25.65
C GLN A 244 14.18 3.22 -26.03
N LEU A 245 13.04 3.55 -25.43
CA LEU A 245 12.35 4.81 -25.67
C LEU A 245 13.20 6.04 -25.36
N ILE A 246 14.02 6.00 -24.29
CA ILE A 246 14.96 7.07 -23.94
C ILE A 246 15.99 7.26 -25.06
N LYS A 247 16.56 6.17 -25.59
CA LYS A 247 17.52 6.21 -26.69
C LYS A 247 16.90 6.74 -27.99
N ASP A 248 15.71 6.23 -28.34
CA ASP A 248 14.99 6.63 -29.57
C ASP A 248 14.68 8.13 -29.58
N LEU A 249 14.51 8.73 -28.40
CA LEU A 249 14.21 10.15 -28.22
C LEU A 249 15.46 11.00 -27.89
N THR A 250 16.65 10.39 -27.85
CA THR A 250 17.93 11.05 -27.52
C THR A 250 17.84 11.82 -26.19
N LEU A 251 17.40 11.12 -25.13
CA LEU A 251 17.14 11.69 -23.81
C LEU A 251 18.06 11.14 -22.71
N GLU A 252 19.18 10.46 -23.06
CA GLU A 252 20.06 9.78 -22.10
C GLU A 252 20.64 10.74 -21.04
N ASP A 253 20.84 12.01 -21.38
CA ASP A 253 21.33 13.04 -20.46
C ASP A 253 20.21 13.69 -19.62
N HIS A 254 18.96 13.28 -19.88
CA HIS A 254 17.77 13.91 -19.29
C HIS A 254 16.87 12.93 -18.52
N VAL A 255 17.17 11.58 -18.53
CA VAL A 255 16.39 10.57 -17.81
C VAL A 255 17.31 9.61 -17.09
#